data_5960e0afd9e11fcef0080873cd482791
#
_entry.id   5960e0afd9e11fcef0080873cd482791
#
_cell.length_a   1.000
_cell.length_b   1.000
_cell.length_c   1.000
_cell.angle_alpha   90.00
_cell.angle_beta   90.00
_cell.angle_gamma   90.00
#
_symmetry.space_group_name_H-M   'P 1'
#
loop_
_entity.id
_entity.type
_entity.pdbx_description
1 polymer ?
#
loop_
_entity_poly.entity_id
_entity_poly.type
_entity_poly.pdbx_seq_one_letter_code
_entity_poly.pdbx_strand_id
1 'polypeptide(L)'
;MQAIRRKLNSQRGASMLMALLLMLVGIMVSAVIISAATSAAVNKRSEKEQQQAYLAVSSAAELVRDDFQSLTGRYKDVTTTVTQADGTTTTTNDTIKATCAVGDMINDIGARFIGMNTTSTYAKTYTFSVDGYEDVSAEILVSVGTGSDASSKVYNLTATFTNGVDSEHPCRMVLTME
;
A
#
# COMPACT_ATOMS: atom_id res chain seq x y z
N MET A 1 -72.10 39.11 -22.91
CA MET A 1 -71.07 39.13 -21.87
C MET A 1 -70.55 37.75 -21.42
N GLN A 2 -71.26 36.67 -21.65
CA GLN A 2 -70.79 35.30 -21.23
C GLN A 2 -69.64 34.73 -22.07
N ALA A 3 -69.53 35.09 -23.37
CA ALA A 3 -68.46 34.60 -24.27
C ALA A 3 -67.07 35.13 -23.87
N ILE A 4 -66.96 36.36 -23.33
CA ILE A 4 -65.71 37.00 -22.92
C ILE A 4 -65.18 36.35 -21.60
N ARG A 5 -66.10 36.02 -20.69
CA ARG A 5 -65.75 35.33 -19.43
C ARG A 5 -65.19 33.90 -19.65
N ARG A 6 -65.71 33.16 -20.63
CA ARG A 6 -65.21 31.83 -21.02
C ARG A 6 -63.81 31.92 -21.60
N LYS A 7 -63.50 32.94 -22.40
CA LYS A 7 -62.19 33.13 -23.02
C LYS A 7 -61.13 33.54 -21.97
N LEU A 8 -61.50 34.34 -20.97
CA LEU A 8 -60.62 34.72 -19.88
C LEU A 8 -60.31 33.55 -18.89
N ASN A 9 -61.29 32.70 -18.63
CA ASN A 9 -61.08 31.49 -17.83
C ASN A 9 -60.19 30.46 -18.54
N SER A 10 -60.30 30.35 -19.89
CA SER A 10 -59.42 29.47 -20.69
C SER A 10 -57.98 29.95 -20.70
N GLN A 11 -57.73 31.28 -20.76
CA GLN A 11 -56.38 31.83 -20.71
C GLN A 11 -55.73 31.67 -19.33
N ARG A 12 -56.50 31.80 -18.23
CA ARG A 12 -55.99 31.56 -16.89
C ARG A 12 -55.59 30.09 -16.65
N GLY A 13 -56.36 29.14 -17.18
CA GLY A 13 -56.05 27.73 -17.15
C GLY A 13 -54.79 27.38 -17.95
N ALA A 14 -54.62 27.96 -19.13
CA ALA A 14 -53.44 27.77 -19.99
C ALA A 14 -52.16 28.34 -19.33
N SER A 15 -52.23 29.50 -18.68
CA SER A 15 -51.12 30.10 -17.97
C SER A 15 -50.67 29.24 -16.75
N MET A 16 -51.63 28.68 -16.01
CA MET A 16 -51.35 27.80 -14.90
C MET A 16 -50.72 26.47 -15.35
N LEU A 17 -51.21 25.88 -16.44
CA LEU A 17 -50.61 24.70 -17.05
C LEU A 17 -49.17 24.96 -17.52
N MET A 18 -48.92 26.10 -18.12
CA MET A 18 -47.58 26.47 -18.60
C MET A 18 -46.59 26.69 -17.42
N ALA A 19 -47.07 27.34 -16.34
CA ALA A 19 -46.26 27.47 -15.11
C ALA A 19 -45.90 26.12 -14.45
N LEU A 20 -46.87 25.21 -14.42
CA LEU A 20 -46.69 23.87 -13.88
C LEU A 20 -45.72 23.04 -14.73
N LEU A 21 -45.79 23.16 -16.07
CA LEU A 21 -44.88 22.51 -17.01
C LEU A 21 -43.44 23.04 -16.86
N LEU A 22 -43.26 24.35 -16.74
CA LEU A 22 -41.96 24.98 -16.51
C LEU A 22 -41.35 24.52 -15.15
N MET A 23 -42.19 24.43 -14.11
CA MET A 23 -41.75 23.93 -12.80
C MET A 23 -41.31 22.45 -12.88
N LEU A 24 -42.04 21.62 -13.62
CA LEU A 24 -41.71 20.21 -13.82
C LEU A 24 -40.39 20.06 -14.59
N VAL A 25 -40.18 20.83 -15.65
CA VAL A 25 -38.90 20.86 -16.38
C VAL A 25 -37.76 21.32 -15.49
N GLY A 26 -37.97 22.34 -14.67
CA GLY A 26 -36.97 22.83 -13.70
C GLY A 26 -36.55 21.75 -12.68
N ILE A 27 -37.51 20.99 -12.16
CA ILE A 27 -37.24 19.87 -11.26
C ILE A 27 -36.43 18.77 -11.95
N MET A 28 -36.80 18.40 -13.19
CA MET A 28 -36.06 17.39 -13.95
C MET A 28 -34.62 17.81 -14.22
N VAL A 29 -34.37 19.05 -14.63
CA VAL A 29 -33.02 19.56 -14.87
C VAL A 29 -32.21 19.59 -13.57
N SER A 30 -32.80 20.02 -12.47
CA SER A 30 -32.13 20.03 -11.15
C SER A 30 -31.76 18.62 -10.70
N ALA A 31 -32.63 17.63 -10.91
CA ALA A 31 -32.34 16.24 -10.56
C ALA A 31 -31.14 15.67 -11.35
N VAL A 32 -31.05 15.98 -12.63
CA VAL A 32 -29.93 15.56 -13.49
C VAL A 32 -28.61 16.20 -13.02
N ILE A 33 -28.62 17.49 -12.69
CA ILE A 33 -27.43 18.20 -12.22
C ILE A 33 -26.94 17.61 -10.87
N ILE A 34 -27.86 17.35 -9.93
CA ILE A 34 -27.51 16.75 -8.63
C ILE A 34 -26.95 15.35 -8.84
N SER A 35 -27.56 14.53 -9.69
CA SER A 35 -27.07 13.18 -10.01
C SER A 35 -25.66 13.21 -10.60
N ALA A 36 -25.41 14.09 -11.56
CA ALA A 36 -24.08 14.24 -12.17
C ALA A 36 -23.03 14.73 -11.17
N ALA A 37 -23.38 15.70 -10.31
CA ALA A 37 -22.48 16.21 -9.29
C ALA A 37 -22.13 15.13 -8.24
N THR A 38 -23.10 14.32 -7.84
CA THR A 38 -22.89 13.22 -6.88
C THR A 38 -21.96 12.16 -7.47
N SER A 39 -22.20 11.75 -8.73
CA SER A 39 -21.34 10.78 -9.42
C SER A 39 -19.90 11.29 -9.56
N ALA A 40 -19.73 12.57 -9.91
CA ALA A 40 -18.39 13.17 -9.99
C ALA A 40 -17.68 13.23 -8.63
N ALA A 41 -18.41 13.49 -7.54
CA ALA A 41 -17.85 13.51 -6.19
C ALA A 41 -17.41 12.12 -5.72
N VAL A 42 -18.20 11.08 -6.02
CA VAL A 42 -17.85 9.68 -5.70
C VAL A 42 -16.60 9.24 -6.45
N ASN A 43 -16.53 9.53 -7.76
CA ASN A 43 -15.36 9.18 -8.57
C ASN A 43 -14.08 9.86 -8.06
N LYS A 44 -14.15 11.17 -7.73
CA LYS A 44 -13.00 11.88 -7.17
C LYS A 44 -12.54 11.32 -5.81
N ARG A 45 -13.49 10.86 -4.99
CA ARG A 45 -13.16 10.23 -3.72
C ARG A 45 -12.43 8.90 -3.93
N SER A 46 -12.93 8.06 -4.82
CA SER A 46 -12.28 6.78 -5.18
C SER A 46 -10.89 6.99 -5.77
N GLU A 47 -10.72 7.95 -6.68
CA GLU A 47 -9.39 8.30 -7.23
C GLU A 47 -8.41 8.75 -6.13
N LYS A 48 -8.88 9.56 -5.17
CA LYS A 48 -8.05 10.00 -4.05
C LYS A 48 -7.65 8.84 -3.15
N GLU A 49 -8.57 7.95 -2.82
CA GLU A 49 -8.30 6.76 -2.00
C GLU A 49 -7.28 5.84 -2.68
N GLN A 50 -7.41 5.61 -4.00
CA GLN A 50 -6.44 4.84 -4.78
C GLN A 50 -5.06 5.50 -4.83
N GLN A 51 -4.98 6.83 -5.00
CA GLN A 51 -3.72 7.55 -4.96
C GLN A 51 -3.05 7.46 -3.59
N GLN A 52 -3.82 7.57 -2.51
CA GLN A 52 -3.30 7.41 -1.15
C GLN A 52 -2.79 6.00 -0.90
N ALA A 53 -3.50 4.97 -1.34
CA ALA A 53 -3.07 3.59 -1.26
C ALA A 53 -1.75 3.36 -2.03
N TYR A 54 -1.65 3.89 -3.25
CA TYR A 54 -0.43 3.80 -4.05
C TYR A 54 0.76 4.48 -3.36
N LEU A 55 0.57 5.68 -2.81
CA LEU A 55 1.63 6.40 -2.10
C LEU A 55 2.08 5.64 -0.83
N ALA A 56 1.14 5.07 -0.06
CA ALA A 56 1.47 4.29 1.12
C ALA A 56 2.30 3.05 0.75
N VAL A 57 1.86 2.28 -0.26
CA VAL A 57 2.57 1.09 -0.74
C VAL A 57 3.94 1.43 -1.31
N SER A 58 4.04 2.51 -2.11
CA SER A 58 5.31 2.97 -2.67
C SER A 58 6.30 3.40 -1.59
N SER A 59 5.83 4.18 -0.60
CA SER A 59 6.67 4.63 0.51
C SER A 59 7.17 3.46 1.36
N ALA A 60 6.32 2.46 1.63
CA ALA A 60 6.71 1.26 2.35
C ALA A 60 7.76 0.44 1.58
N ALA A 61 7.59 0.31 0.26
CA ALA A 61 8.54 -0.40 -0.60
C ALA A 61 9.89 0.32 -0.69
N GLU A 62 9.88 1.66 -0.81
CA GLU A 62 11.11 2.46 -0.80
C GLU A 62 11.85 2.37 0.53
N LEU A 63 11.13 2.47 1.64
CA LEU A 63 11.70 2.33 2.97
C LEU A 63 12.41 0.98 3.14
N VAL A 64 11.73 -0.11 2.76
CA VAL A 64 12.30 -1.46 2.84
C VAL A 64 13.52 -1.57 1.92
N ARG A 65 13.43 -1.09 0.69
CA ARG A 65 14.56 -1.12 -0.26
C ARG A 65 15.78 -0.38 0.27
N ASP A 66 15.59 0.84 0.76
CA ASP A 66 16.69 1.70 1.21
C ASP A 66 17.35 1.13 2.47
N ASP A 67 16.55 0.59 3.39
CA ASP A 67 17.06 -0.06 4.59
C ASP A 67 17.81 -1.36 4.26
N PHE A 68 17.31 -2.18 3.33
CA PHE A 68 18.05 -3.37 2.87
C PHE A 68 19.34 -3.02 2.13
N GLN A 69 19.32 -2.01 1.25
CA GLN A 69 20.54 -1.55 0.56
C GLN A 69 21.57 -0.98 1.53
N SER A 70 21.12 -0.26 2.57
CA SER A 70 22.02 0.28 3.59
C SER A 70 22.62 -0.81 4.48
N LEU A 71 22.01 -2.00 4.53
CA LEU A 71 22.46 -3.16 5.30
C LEU A 71 23.57 -3.96 4.62
N THR A 72 23.77 -3.84 3.31
CA THR A 72 24.82 -4.58 2.58
C THR A 72 26.22 -4.39 3.16
N GLY A 73 26.41 -3.44 4.08
CA GLY A 73 27.65 -3.27 4.85
C GLY A 73 27.52 -3.40 6.38
N ARG A 74 26.32 -3.63 6.92
CA ARG A 74 26.04 -3.56 8.36
C ARG A 74 25.90 -4.93 9.04
N TYR A 75 25.56 -5.97 8.31
CA TYR A 75 25.62 -7.33 8.81
C TYR A 75 27.05 -7.82 8.74
N LYS A 76 27.82 -7.56 9.79
CA LYS A 76 29.15 -8.10 9.96
C LYS A 76 29.11 -9.06 11.12
N ASP A 77 29.37 -10.34 10.87
CA ASP A 77 29.70 -11.27 11.94
C ASP A 77 31.01 -10.80 12.57
N VAL A 78 30.90 -10.26 13.76
CA VAL A 78 32.07 -9.90 14.56
C VAL A 78 32.42 -11.10 15.39
N THR A 79 33.44 -11.83 14.98
CA THR A 79 34.06 -12.88 15.80
C THR A 79 34.99 -12.23 16.79
N THR A 80 34.54 -12.12 18.02
CA THR A 80 35.41 -11.63 19.11
C THR A 80 36.09 -12.83 19.80
N THR A 81 37.39 -12.94 19.64
CA THR A 81 38.18 -13.94 20.31
C THR A 81 38.79 -13.33 21.55
N VAL A 82 38.35 -13.76 22.73
CA VAL A 82 38.92 -13.34 24.02
C VAL A 82 39.80 -14.47 24.54
N THR A 83 41.09 -14.21 24.65
CA THR A 83 42.04 -15.13 25.28
C THR A 83 42.15 -14.74 26.75
N GLN A 84 41.75 -15.61 27.64
CA GLN A 84 41.89 -15.42 29.10
C GLN A 84 43.32 -15.63 29.53
N ALA A 85 43.69 -15.11 30.72
CA ALA A 85 45.05 -15.20 31.25
C ALA A 85 45.49 -16.65 31.54
N ASP A 86 44.57 -17.61 31.57
CA ASP A 86 44.80 -19.06 31.73
C ASP A 86 45.08 -19.79 30.40
N GLY A 87 45.11 -19.06 29.29
CA GLY A 87 45.31 -19.60 27.94
C GLY A 87 44.05 -20.15 27.28
N THR A 88 42.88 -20.04 27.94
CA THR A 88 41.59 -20.49 27.36
C THR A 88 41.07 -19.43 26.37
N THR A 89 40.77 -19.86 25.17
CA THR A 89 40.25 -18.97 24.12
C THR A 89 38.73 -19.17 23.96
N THR A 90 37.97 -18.14 24.26
CA THR A 90 36.53 -18.14 24.07
C THR A 90 36.22 -17.31 22.81
N THR A 91 35.63 -17.95 21.81
CA THR A 91 35.18 -17.29 20.57
C THR A 91 33.68 -17.04 20.66
N THR A 92 33.30 -15.78 20.69
CA THR A 92 31.89 -15.36 20.67
C THR A 92 31.58 -14.76 19.29
N ASN A 93 30.60 -15.32 18.61
CA ASN A 93 30.07 -14.76 17.38
C ASN A 93 28.92 -13.85 17.75
N ASP A 94 29.12 -12.54 17.64
CA ASP A 94 28.08 -11.53 17.83
C ASP A 94 27.64 -11.00 16.46
N THR A 95 26.35 -11.05 16.22
CA THR A 95 25.74 -10.43 15.03
C THR A 95 25.37 -9.00 15.38
N ILE A 96 25.96 -8.02 14.70
CA ILE A 96 25.60 -6.62 14.89
C ILE A 96 24.18 -6.42 14.36
N LYS A 97 23.25 -6.05 15.24
CA LYS A 97 21.87 -5.74 14.88
C LYS A 97 21.79 -4.42 14.14
N ALA A 98 21.09 -4.41 13.00
CA ALA A 98 20.80 -3.18 12.28
C ALA A 98 19.80 -2.32 13.07
N THR A 99 20.12 -1.03 13.21
CA THR A 99 19.20 -0.01 13.72
C THR A 99 18.65 0.78 12.55
N CYS A 100 17.44 0.45 12.12
CA CYS A 100 16.72 1.11 11.01
C CYS A 100 15.22 1.12 11.28
N ALA A 101 14.46 1.83 10.49
CA ALA A 101 13.00 1.96 10.66
C ALA A 101 12.26 0.61 10.58
N VAL A 102 12.79 -0.36 9.84
CA VAL A 102 12.29 -1.74 9.71
C VAL A 102 13.21 -2.75 10.39
N GLY A 103 13.94 -2.34 11.44
CA GLY A 103 15.00 -3.09 12.07
C GLY A 103 14.60 -4.47 12.57
N ASP A 104 13.42 -4.61 13.16
CA ASP A 104 12.92 -5.89 13.65
C ASP A 104 12.71 -6.90 12.52
N MET A 105 12.16 -6.43 11.39
CA MET A 105 11.99 -7.25 10.19
C MET A 105 13.33 -7.72 9.64
N ILE A 106 14.28 -6.80 9.51
CA ILE A 106 15.60 -7.10 8.97
C ILE A 106 16.40 -8.01 9.90
N ASN A 107 16.31 -7.80 11.21
CA ASN A 107 16.96 -8.67 12.20
C ASN A 107 16.37 -10.08 12.15
N ASP A 108 15.05 -10.24 12.00
CA ASP A 108 14.40 -11.54 11.90
C ASP A 108 14.81 -12.28 10.61
N ILE A 109 14.85 -11.57 9.48
CA ILE A 109 15.32 -12.11 8.21
C ILE A 109 16.80 -12.46 8.28
N GLY A 110 17.65 -11.57 8.80
CA GLY A 110 19.09 -11.79 8.92
C GLY A 110 19.43 -12.99 9.82
N ALA A 111 18.75 -13.16 10.94
CA ALA A 111 18.91 -14.33 11.80
C ALA A 111 18.55 -15.65 11.09
N ARG A 112 17.61 -15.60 10.16
CA ARG A 112 17.23 -16.77 9.35
C ARG A 112 18.23 -17.06 8.23
N PHE A 113 18.82 -16.03 7.60
CA PHE A 113 19.82 -16.22 6.54
C PHE A 113 21.04 -17.02 7.00
N ILE A 114 21.51 -16.80 8.22
CA ILE A 114 22.70 -17.49 8.75
C ILE A 114 22.48 -19.00 8.82
N GLY A 115 21.25 -19.48 9.03
CA GLY A 115 20.91 -20.90 9.12
C GLY A 115 20.36 -21.53 7.83
N MET A 116 20.16 -20.77 6.76
CA MET A 116 19.52 -21.27 5.54
C MET A 116 20.49 -22.09 4.66
N ASN A 117 20.01 -23.25 4.21
CA ASN A 117 20.64 -24.03 3.16
C ASN A 117 20.18 -23.55 1.78
N THR A 118 20.89 -23.96 0.71
CA THR A 118 20.62 -23.57 -0.69
C THR A 118 19.23 -23.94 -1.22
N THR A 119 18.41 -24.66 -0.47
CA THR A 119 17.04 -25.04 -0.85
C THR A 119 15.97 -24.50 0.07
N SER A 120 16.36 -23.66 1.05
CA SER A 120 15.44 -23.14 2.05
C SER A 120 14.74 -21.90 1.54
N THR A 121 13.44 -21.79 1.83
CA THR A 121 12.64 -20.60 1.64
C THR A 121 12.10 -20.12 2.98
N TYR A 122 12.05 -18.83 3.16
CA TYR A 122 11.43 -18.18 4.31
C TYR A 122 10.35 -17.21 3.82
N ALA A 123 9.18 -17.33 4.40
CA ALA A 123 8.07 -16.45 4.10
C ALA A 123 7.48 -15.89 5.40
N LYS A 124 7.29 -14.60 5.48
CA LYS A 124 6.63 -13.94 6.61
C LYS A 124 5.93 -12.66 6.15
N THR A 125 4.80 -12.38 6.78
CA THR A 125 4.05 -11.15 6.55
C THR A 125 4.32 -10.17 7.67
N TYR A 126 4.57 -8.92 7.30
CA TYR A 126 4.76 -7.77 8.18
C TYR A 126 3.71 -6.72 7.86
N THR A 127 3.30 -5.96 8.86
CA THR A 127 2.37 -4.85 8.69
C THR A 127 3.07 -3.55 9.00
N PHE A 128 2.99 -2.61 8.06
CA PHE A 128 3.51 -1.25 8.22
C PHE A 128 2.34 -0.31 8.44
N SER A 129 2.35 0.38 9.58
CA SER A 129 1.38 1.43 9.89
C SER A 129 1.97 2.78 9.51
N VAL A 130 1.24 3.53 8.70
CA VAL A 130 1.64 4.87 8.25
C VAL A 130 0.59 5.86 8.72
N ASP A 131 1.00 6.87 9.50
CA ASP A 131 0.08 7.87 10.06
C ASP A 131 -0.76 8.54 8.97
N GLY A 132 -2.09 8.45 9.11
CA GLY A 132 -3.05 9.04 8.18
C GLY A 132 -3.35 8.20 6.93
N TYR A 133 -2.82 6.99 6.83
CA TYR A 133 -3.07 6.04 5.75
C TYR A 133 -3.51 4.68 6.33
N GLU A 134 -4.11 3.85 5.50
CA GLU A 134 -4.38 2.47 5.86
C GLU A 134 -3.09 1.65 5.91
N ASP A 135 -3.09 0.63 6.78
CA ASP A 135 -1.94 -0.25 6.97
C ASP A 135 -1.55 -0.97 5.67
N VAL A 136 -0.25 -1.05 5.45
CA VAL A 136 0.34 -1.77 4.32
C VAL A 136 0.82 -3.13 4.80
N SER A 137 0.32 -4.20 4.18
CA SER A 137 0.79 -5.56 4.41
C SER A 137 1.93 -5.88 3.45
N ALA A 138 3.06 -6.35 3.97
CA ALA A 138 4.22 -6.77 3.18
C ALA A 138 4.49 -8.27 3.41
N GLU A 139 4.29 -9.06 2.39
CA GLU A 139 4.69 -10.46 2.36
C GLU A 139 6.14 -10.55 1.84
N ILE A 140 7.05 -10.94 2.72
CA ILE A 140 8.47 -11.07 2.42
C ILE A 140 8.78 -12.54 2.18
N LEU A 141 9.21 -12.86 0.97
CA LEU A 141 9.71 -14.18 0.59
C LEU A 141 11.21 -14.10 0.33
N VAL A 142 11.95 -14.89 1.08
CA VAL A 142 13.40 -15.01 0.88
C VAL A 142 13.71 -16.43 0.44
N SER A 143 14.45 -16.55 -0.64
CA SER A 143 14.95 -17.83 -1.15
C SER A 143 16.47 -17.80 -1.30
N VAL A 144 17.10 -18.93 -1.06
CA VAL A 144 18.55 -19.10 -1.23
C VAL A 144 18.79 -19.92 -2.48
N GLY A 145 19.54 -19.36 -3.42
CA GLY A 145 20.02 -20.02 -4.62
C GLY A 145 21.51 -20.34 -4.57
N THR A 146 21.97 -21.09 -5.54
CA THR A 146 23.41 -21.33 -5.75
C THR A 146 23.96 -20.25 -6.67
N GLY A 147 25.03 -19.60 -6.28
CA GLY A 147 25.72 -18.62 -7.13
C GLY A 147 26.53 -19.26 -8.26
N SER A 148 27.34 -18.45 -8.93
CA SER A 148 28.22 -18.90 -10.01
C SER A 148 29.22 -19.96 -9.58
N ASP A 149 29.62 -19.96 -8.33
CA ASP A 149 30.50 -20.96 -7.70
C ASP A 149 29.69 -21.85 -6.75
N ALA A 150 29.99 -23.13 -6.70
CA ALA A 150 29.28 -24.12 -5.87
C ALA A 150 29.28 -23.80 -4.36
N SER A 151 30.19 -22.94 -3.92
CA SER A 151 30.31 -22.47 -2.55
C SER A 151 29.65 -21.11 -2.29
N SER A 152 29.27 -20.37 -3.34
CA SER A 152 28.62 -19.08 -3.21
C SER A 152 27.10 -19.23 -3.11
N LYS A 153 26.49 -18.51 -2.16
CA LYS A 153 25.03 -18.46 -2.01
C LYS A 153 24.52 -17.12 -2.53
N VAL A 154 23.45 -17.18 -3.29
CA VAL A 154 22.71 -15.99 -3.75
C VAL A 154 21.39 -15.93 -3.00
N TYR A 155 21.10 -14.80 -2.42
CA TYR A 155 19.89 -14.55 -1.67
C TYR A 155 18.93 -13.71 -2.51
N ASN A 156 17.81 -14.31 -2.87
CA ASN A 156 16.75 -13.60 -3.59
C ASN A 156 15.65 -13.22 -2.60
N LEU A 157 15.39 -11.93 -2.48
CA LEU A 157 14.32 -11.38 -1.66
C LEU A 157 13.22 -10.85 -2.58
N THR A 158 12.01 -11.33 -2.36
CA THR A 158 10.81 -10.81 -3.02
C THR A 158 9.88 -10.28 -1.94
N ALA A 159 9.60 -8.99 -1.98
CA ALA A 159 8.64 -8.34 -1.10
C ALA A 159 7.40 -7.94 -1.89
N THR A 160 6.24 -8.42 -1.47
CA THR A 160 4.95 -8.04 -2.04
C THR A 160 4.22 -7.15 -1.06
N PHE A 161 4.01 -5.90 -1.43
CA PHE A 161 3.29 -4.91 -0.63
C PHE A 161 1.86 -4.80 -1.13
N THR A 162 0.90 -4.84 -0.21
CA THR A 162 -0.53 -4.69 -0.52
C THR A 162 -1.18 -3.75 0.49
N ASN A 163 -2.10 -2.93 -0.01
CA ASN A 163 -2.95 -2.08 0.80
C ASN A 163 -4.41 -2.53 0.64
N GLY A 164 -5.15 -2.58 1.76
CA GLY A 164 -6.48 -3.17 1.84
C GLY A 164 -7.66 -2.25 1.50
N VAL A 165 -7.43 -1.04 0.97
CA VAL A 165 -8.50 -0.05 0.69
C VAL A 165 -9.58 -0.57 -0.24
N ASP A 166 -9.23 -1.44 -1.18
CA ASP A 166 -10.19 -2.07 -2.07
C ASP A 166 -9.90 -3.57 -2.16
N SER A 167 -10.83 -4.38 -1.65
CA SER A 167 -10.70 -5.85 -1.69
C SER A 167 -10.79 -6.42 -3.12
N GLU A 168 -11.42 -5.70 -4.05
CA GLU A 168 -11.55 -6.13 -5.45
C GLU A 168 -10.33 -5.72 -6.29
N HIS A 169 -9.71 -4.57 -5.96
CA HIS A 169 -8.56 -4.02 -6.68
C HIS A 169 -7.47 -3.53 -5.70
N PRO A 170 -6.80 -4.43 -4.97
CA PRO A 170 -5.77 -4.02 -4.02
C PRO A 170 -4.60 -3.39 -4.75
N CYS A 171 -4.10 -2.27 -4.22
CA CYS A 171 -2.84 -1.71 -4.69
C CYS A 171 -1.72 -2.68 -4.31
N ARG A 172 -0.97 -3.16 -5.31
CA ARG A 172 0.10 -4.15 -5.14
C ARG A 172 1.39 -3.68 -5.77
N MET A 173 2.48 -3.75 -5.03
CA MET A 173 3.84 -3.50 -5.53
C MET A 173 4.73 -4.70 -5.19
N VAL A 174 5.60 -5.09 -6.10
CA VAL A 174 6.56 -6.18 -5.91
C VAL A 174 7.97 -5.61 -6.04
N LEU A 175 8.77 -5.79 -5.00
CA LEU A 175 10.19 -5.47 -4.95
C LEU A 175 10.98 -6.77 -5.02
N THR A 176 11.91 -6.90 -5.95
CA THR A 176 12.83 -8.03 -6.04
C THR A 176 14.26 -7.52 -5.89
N MET A 177 15.04 -8.18 -5.03
CA MET A 177 16.44 -7.86 -4.76
C MET A 177 17.25 -9.16 -4.80
N GLU A 178 18.44 -9.09 -5.42
CA GLU A 178 19.45 -10.17 -5.51
C GLU A 178 20.71 -9.84 -4.73
#